data_cbc89660e07bf342699d635f6eb11d95
#
_entry.id   cbc89660e07bf342699d635f6eb11d95
#
_cell.length_a   1.000
_cell.length_b   1.000
_cell.length_c   1.000
_cell.angle_alpha   90.00
_cell.angle_beta   90.00
_cell.angle_gamma   90.00
#
_symmetry.space_group_name_H-M   'P 1'
#
loop_
_entity.id
_entity.type
_entity.pdbx_description
1 polymer ?
#
loop_
_entity_poly.entity_id
_entity_poly.type
_entity_poly.pdbx_seq_one_letter_code
_entity_poly.pdbx_strand_id
1 'polypeptide(L)'
;YTRRFVPELAGLPDRWLLTNGYANRVRPPQGIGPLSPNLGIQSALLDCCTFHPIDDAKCWQRQLHKDVLDRWTSELRCVFIYAYDPGKSIDGMPFPMLHNLQKDFRYFKDRGVWGFWTEGQNCWMVTHLNYYVRSKLMWHALADVNALVRDYCEMFYGAAARPVEEYIWTQELAVGESTIHETFGRLTPWRTIYTPTVMARLDRYMAAAVRKAGNGPERLHVQVLEWVHKYIQAYLAMEKAAAEADFINAVHSADEMLRLRSELGKINPSLIPVTPEWASKGDGALEWHRQTYQDLADRTNGTSGRLVAVTPRRWQFRKDLDKIGVFKGWYAPDAPGPWDELD
;
A
#
# COMPACT_ATOMS: atom_id res chain seq x y z
N TYR A 1 29.61 15.46 11.15
CA TYR A 1 30.21 14.87 9.95
C TYR A 1 30.30 15.90 8.83
N THR A 2 29.19 16.52 8.44
CA THR A 2 29.12 17.52 7.36
C THR A 2 30.01 18.76 7.60
N ARG A 3 30.13 19.28 8.83
CA ARG A 3 31.01 20.42 9.15
C ARG A 3 32.50 20.12 8.98
N ARG A 4 32.91 18.87 9.09
CA ARG A 4 34.32 18.46 9.06
C ARG A 4 34.81 18.10 7.65
N PHE A 5 33.90 17.70 6.75
CA PHE A 5 34.22 17.18 5.42
C PHE A 5 33.71 18.01 4.25
N VAL A 6 32.94 19.08 4.50
CA VAL A 6 32.29 19.86 3.43
C VAL A 6 32.75 21.34 3.32
N PRO A 7 33.68 21.87 4.14
CA PRO A 7 34.17 23.24 3.91
C PRO A 7 34.75 23.44 2.50
N GLU A 8 35.41 22.39 1.97
CA GLU A 8 36.02 22.38 0.65
C GLU A 8 34.96 22.40 -0.49
N LEU A 9 33.78 21.82 -0.27
CA LEU A 9 32.67 21.85 -1.22
C LEU A 9 31.97 23.21 -1.25
N ALA A 10 32.06 24.01 -0.20
CA ALA A 10 31.46 25.35 -0.17
C ALA A 10 32.07 26.30 -1.20
N GLY A 11 33.32 26.03 -1.62
CA GLY A 11 34.00 26.72 -2.71
C GLY A 11 33.62 26.23 -4.12
N LEU A 12 32.77 25.20 -4.24
CA LEU A 12 32.37 24.59 -5.52
C LEU A 12 30.85 24.68 -5.67
N PRO A 13 30.32 25.81 -6.16
CA PRO A 13 28.87 26.11 -6.16
C PRO A 13 28.03 25.08 -6.95
N ASP A 14 28.64 24.38 -7.90
CA ASP A 14 27.98 23.39 -8.77
C ASP A 14 28.11 21.94 -8.26
N ARG A 15 28.65 21.76 -7.06
CA ARG A 15 28.85 20.42 -6.47
C ARG A 15 27.95 20.25 -5.27
N TRP A 16 27.31 19.09 -5.17
CA TRP A 16 26.38 18.76 -4.11
C TRP A 16 26.81 17.49 -3.39
N LEU A 17 26.73 17.51 -2.07
CA LEU A 17 26.80 16.30 -1.25
C LEU A 17 25.39 15.88 -0.89
N LEU A 18 24.93 14.75 -1.43
CA LEU A 18 23.64 14.17 -1.09
C LEU A 18 23.78 13.16 0.04
N THR A 19 22.85 13.20 0.97
CA THR A 19 22.73 12.21 2.05
C THR A 19 21.28 11.76 2.21
N ASN A 20 21.06 10.62 2.86
CA ASN A 20 19.73 10.08 3.07
C ASN A 20 19.13 10.58 4.40
N GLY A 21 17.93 11.16 4.32
CA GLY A 21 17.05 11.43 5.44
C GLY A 21 16.20 10.20 5.77
N TYR A 22 16.81 9.15 6.29
CA TYR A 22 16.21 7.84 6.52
C TYR A 22 16.46 7.33 7.96
N ALA A 23 15.55 6.54 8.50
CA ALA A 23 15.61 5.96 9.84
C ALA A 23 15.86 7.04 10.93
N ASN A 24 16.93 6.96 11.68
CA ASN A 24 17.27 7.94 12.73
C ASN A 24 17.68 9.34 12.19
N ARG A 25 17.80 9.52 10.88
CA ARG A 25 18.14 10.78 10.19
C ARG A 25 16.96 11.37 9.42
N VAL A 26 15.75 10.89 9.65
CA VAL A 26 14.54 11.35 8.97
C VAL A 26 14.33 12.87 9.19
N ARG A 27 14.56 13.36 10.40
CA ARG A 27 14.39 14.77 10.75
C ARG A 27 15.70 15.54 10.61
N PRO A 28 15.64 16.84 10.25
CA PRO A 28 16.81 17.71 10.34
C PRO A 28 17.40 17.68 11.75
N PRO A 29 18.75 17.74 11.87
CA PRO A 29 19.40 17.84 13.16
C PRO A 29 19.11 19.18 13.82
N GLN A 30 19.05 19.21 15.15
CA GLN A 30 18.80 20.42 15.93
C GLN A 30 20.06 20.90 16.65
N GLY A 31 20.18 22.20 16.88
CA GLY A 31 21.24 22.77 17.72
C GLY A 31 22.65 22.76 17.10
N ILE A 32 22.79 22.48 15.79
CA ILE A 32 24.11 22.44 15.14
C ILE A 32 24.44 23.68 14.30
N GLY A 33 23.53 24.67 14.25
CA GLY A 33 23.61 25.85 13.38
C GLY A 33 23.34 25.53 11.90
N PRO A 34 23.51 26.49 10.98
CA PRO A 34 23.15 26.31 9.58
C PRO A 34 23.92 25.17 8.94
N LEU A 35 23.22 24.43 8.07
CA LEU A 35 23.81 23.38 7.25
C LEU A 35 24.57 23.98 6.06
N SER A 36 25.50 23.21 5.46
CA SER A 36 26.22 23.66 4.28
C SER A 36 25.25 23.94 3.12
N PRO A 37 25.42 25.06 2.37
CA PRO A 37 24.57 25.41 1.24
C PRO A 37 24.60 24.36 0.12
N ASN A 38 25.67 23.56 0.05
CA ASN A 38 25.87 22.50 -0.95
C ASN A 38 25.45 21.12 -0.43
N LEU A 39 24.80 21.05 0.72
CA LEU A 39 24.21 19.82 1.21
C LEU A 39 22.82 19.63 0.59
N GLY A 40 22.57 18.43 0.10
CA GLY A 40 21.25 17.98 -0.32
C GLY A 40 20.79 16.78 0.52
N ILE A 41 19.50 16.63 0.62
CA ILE A 41 18.87 15.53 1.34
C ILE A 41 17.96 14.74 0.41
N GLN A 42 18.01 13.42 0.53
CA GLN A 42 17.03 12.51 -0.02
C GLN A 42 16.13 12.06 1.13
N SER A 43 14.97 12.70 1.27
CA SER A 43 14.00 12.40 2.33
C SER A 43 13.27 11.11 2.03
N ALA A 44 13.44 10.11 2.88
CA ALA A 44 12.92 8.76 2.72
C ALA A 44 12.11 8.35 3.95
N LEU A 45 10.79 8.53 3.91
CA LEU A 45 9.88 8.08 4.95
C LEU A 45 9.30 6.72 4.58
N LEU A 46 9.86 5.66 5.17
CA LEU A 46 9.39 4.29 4.95
C LEU A 46 8.01 4.05 5.55
N ASP A 47 7.80 4.51 6.79
CA ASP A 47 6.56 4.28 7.56
C ASP A 47 5.55 5.42 7.36
N CYS A 48 5.30 5.78 6.10
CA CYS A 48 4.32 6.80 5.75
C CYS A 48 3.10 6.17 5.10
N CYS A 49 1.92 6.60 5.51
CA CYS A 49 0.67 6.18 4.89
C CYS A 49 0.65 6.52 3.41
N THR A 50 0.26 5.56 2.57
CA THR A 50 0.15 5.74 1.11
C THR A 50 -1.30 5.94 0.65
N PHE A 51 -2.28 5.62 1.50
CA PHE A 51 -3.70 5.75 1.18
C PHE A 51 -4.24 7.18 1.24
N HIS A 52 -3.54 8.08 1.92
CA HIS A 52 -3.97 9.46 2.11
C HIS A 52 -2.96 10.45 1.52
N PRO A 53 -3.42 11.62 1.04
CA PRO A 53 -2.52 12.65 0.52
C PRO A 53 -1.76 13.37 1.64
N ILE A 54 -0.70 14.08 1.28
CA ILE A 54 0.17 14.79 2.23
C ILE A 54 -0.55 15.91 3.01
N ASP A 55 -1.62 16.44 2.45
CA ASP A 55 -2.43 17.51 3.04
C ASP A 55 -3.60 17.00 3.90
N ASP A 56 -3.78 15.68 4.05
CA ASP A 56 -4.84 15.12 4.88
C ASP A 56 -4.57 15.38 6.37
N ALA A 57 -5.34 16.32 6.94
CA ALA A 57 -5.23 16.70 8.35
C ALA A 57 -5.61 15.56 9.34
N LYS A 58 -6.35 14.55 8.89
CA LYS A 58 -6.76 13.40 9.71
C LYS A 58 -5.71 12.30 9.75
N CYS A 59 -4.84 12.24 8.75
CA CYS A 59 -3.78 11.25 8.68
C CYS A 59 -2.51 11.74 9.39
N TRP A 60 -2.32 11.34 10.64
CA TRP A 60 -1.17 11.77 11.44
C TRP A 60 0.18 11.42 10.80
N GLN A 61 0.27 10.30 10.07
CA GLN A 61 1.49 9.91 9.36
C GLN A 61 1.81 10.85 8.20
N ARG A 62 0.78 11.31 7.48
CA ARG A 62 0.96 12.29 6.40
C ARG A 62 1.28 13.67 6.97
N GLN A 63 0.70 14.05 8.10
CA GLN A 63 1.09 15.28 8.80
C GLN A 63 2.54 15.21 9.30
N LEU A 64 3.00 14.06 9.80
CA LEU A 64 4.41 13.86 10.15
C LEU A 64 5.31 14.01 8.92
N HIS A 65 4.96 13.41 7.79
CA HIS A 65 5.71 13.54 6.54
C HIS A 65 5.78 15.00 6.09
N LYS A 66 4.66 15.69 6.14
CA LYS A 66 4.56 17.10 5.84
C LYS A 66 5.50 17.95 6.71
N ASP A 67 5.48 17.75 8.03
CA ASP A 67 6.35 18.46 8.98
C ASP A 67 7.84 18.21 8.68
N VAL A 68 8.20 16.96 8.42
CA VAL A 68 9.59 16.59 8.08
C VAL A 68 10.03 17.27 6.78
N LEU A 69 9.19 17.26 5.76
CA LEU A 69 9.51 17.87 4.47
C LEU A 69 9.59 19.40 4.55
N ASP A 70 8.63 20.03 5.25
CA ASP A 70 8.63 21.49 5.47
C ASP A 70 9.92 21.94 6.17
N ARG A 71 10.39 21.19 7.17
CA ARG A 71 11.65 21.49 7.85
C ARG A 71 12.86 21.31 6.93
N TRP A 72 12.95 20.21 6.17
CA TRP A 72 14.05 20.01 5.26
C TRP A 72 14.11 21.09 4.17
N THR A 73 12.97 21.47 3.60
CA THR A 73 12.90 22.50 2.56
C THR A 73 13.13 23.91 3.08
N SER A 74 12.93 24.16 4.39
CA SER A 74 13.31 25.43 5.02
C SER A 74 14.80 25.55 5.31
N GLU A 75 15.50 24.45 5.50
CA GLU A 75 16.93 24.43 5.84
C GLU A 75 17.84 24.21 4.64
N LEU A 76 17.38 23.46 3.62
CA LEU A 76 18.17 23.08 2.47
C LEU A 76 17.50 23.45 1.15
N ARG A 77 18.32 23.92 0.21
CA ARG A 77 17.85 24.20 -1.16
C ARG A 77 17.66 22.95 -2.01
N CYS A 78 18.43 21.90 -1.75
CA CYS A 78 18.45 20.66 -2.53
C CYS A 78 17.75 19.55 -1.73
N VAL A 79 16.47 19.35 -1.98
CA VAL A 79 15.68 18.30 -1.36
C VAL A 79 15.10 17.40 -2.43
N PHE A 80 15.37 16.10 -2.30
CA PHE A 80 14.75 15.04 -3.09
C PHE A 80 13.83 14.19 -2.21
N ILE A 81 12.83 13.56 -2.82
CA ILE A 81 12.01 12.56 -2.16
C ILE A 81 12.39 11.17 -2.67
N TYR A 82 12.56 10.26 -1.74
CA TYR A 82 12.67 8.83 -1.99
C TYR A 82 11.42 8.15 -1.47
N ALA A 83 10.64 7.53 -2.36
CA ALA A 83 9.41 6.84 -2.01
C ALA A 83 9.52 5.33 -2.24
N TYR A 84 8.68 4.60 -1.55
CA TYR A 84 8.59 3.14 -1.62
C TYR A 84 7.30 2.68 -2.30
N ASP A 85 6.30 3.56 -2.33
CA ASP A 85 5.03 3.34 -3.00
C ASP A 85 5.16 3.62 -4.53
N PRO A 86 4.35 2.98 -5.35
CA PRO A 86 3.32 2.00 -5.06
C PRO A 86 3.85 0.56 -4.93
N GLY A 87 5.14 0.37 -4.76
CA GLY A 87 5.81 -0.93 -4.74
C GLY A 87 5.51 -1.79 -3.52
N LYS A 88 4.77 -1.27 -2.53
CA LYS A 88 4.42 -1.99 -1.29
C LYS A 88 3.31 -3.03 -1.46
N SER A 89 2.74 -3.18 -2.64
CA SER A 89 1.62 -4.10 -2.90
C SER A 89 2.07 -5.56 -2.96
N ILE A 90 2.64 -6.06 -1.88
CA ILE A 90 3.13 -7.44 -1.75
C ILE A 90 1.98 -8.44 -1.94
N ASP A 91 0.79 -8.11 -1.42
CA ASP A 91 -0.41 -8.95 -1.52
C ASP A 91 -1.00 -8.99 -2.95
N GLY A 92 -0.58 -8.10 -3.83
CA GLY A 92 -1.14 -7.95 -5.17
C GLY A 92 -2.53 -7.33 -5.20
N MET A 93 -2.95 -6.66 -4.13
CA MET A 93 -4.21 -5.93 -4.08
C MET A 93 -4.05 -4.51 -4.66
N PRO A 94 -4.97 -4.06 -5.53
CA PRO A 94 -4.88 -2.73 -6.11
C PRO A 94 -5.23 -1.65 -5.09
N PHE A 95 -4.49 -0.54 -5.14
CA PHE A 95 -4.78 0.68 -4.39
C PHE A 95 -4.44 1.90 -5.25
N PRO A 96 -5.30 2.28 -6.20
CA PRO A 96 -5.11 3.51 -6.95
C PRO A 96 -5.03 4.70 -6.00
N MET A 97 -4.02 5.59 -6.23
CA MET A 97 -3.76 6.75 -5.39
C MET A 97 -3.56 8.01 -6.25
N LEU A 98 -4.29 8.12 -7.33
CA LEU A 98 -4.03 9.01 -8.44
C LEU A 98 -4.22 10.49 -8.07
N HIS A 99 -5.33 10.82 -7.40
CA HIS A 99 -5.58 12.17 -6.88
C HIS A 99 -4.69 12.49 -5.68
N ASN A 100 -4.31 11.49 -4.87
CA ASN A 100 -3.32 11.70 -3.81
C ASN A 100 -1.97 12.11 -4.41
N LEU A 101 -1.51 11.41 -5.46
CA LEU A 101 -0.32 11.79 -6.20
C LEU A 101 -0.41 13.21 -6.75
N GLN A 102 -1.56 13.62 -7.32
CA GLN A 102 -1.74 14.98 -7.81
C GLN A 102 -1.55 16.03 -6.71
N LYS A 103 -2.14 15.80 -5.53
CA LYS A 103 -2.00 16.69 -4.38
C LYS A 103 -0.57 16.72 -3.86
N ASP A 104 0.05 15.56 -3.72
CA ASP A 104 1.43 15.41 -3.24
C ASP A 104 2.43 16.12 -4.16
N PHE A 105 2.32 15.92 -5.47
CA PHE A 105 3.25 16.56 -6.42
C PHE A 105 3.06 18.08 -6.53
N ARG A 106 1.84 18.58 -6.37
CA ARG A 106 1.61 20.04 -6.23
C ARG A 106 2.32 20.57 -4.99
N TYR A 107 2.13 19.91 -3.86
CA TYR A 107 2.78 20.28 -2.62
C TYR A 107 4.31 20.23 -2.74
N PHE A 108 4.89 19.20 -3.32
CA PHE A 108 6.34 19.09 -3.53
C PHE A 108 6.88 20.22 -4.40
N LYS A 109 6.18 20.57 -5.47
CA LYS A 109 6.52 21.70 -6.33
C LYS A 109 6.51 23.02 -5.55
N ASP A 110 5.47 23.26 -4.75
CA ASP A 110 5.31 24.51 -3.97
C ASP A 110 6.40 24.64 -2.90
N ARG A 111 6.96 23.54 -2.43
CA ARG A 111 8.08 23.49 -1.48
C ARG A 111 9.46 23.53 -2.14
N GLY A 112 9.53 23.60 -3.45
CA GLY A 112 10.80 23.62 -4.17
C GLY A 112 11.58 22.32 -4.11
N VAL A 113 10.89 21.19 -4.00
CA VAL A 113 11.52 19.86 -4.11
C VAL A 113 12.09 19.70 -5.50
N TRP A 114 13.36 19.27 -5.58
CA TRP A 114 14.13 19.19 -6.82
C TRP A 114 13.81 17.95 -7.65
N GLY A 115 13.47 16.87 -7.00
CA GLY A 115 13.22 15.63 -7.70
C GLY A 115 12.60 14.56 -6.82
N PHE A 116 12.22 13.51 -7.48
CA PHE A 116 11.52 12.40 -6.88
C PHE A 116 12.11 11.08 -7.38
N TRP A 117 12.33 10.16 -6.48
CA TRP A 117 12.75 8.80 -6.77
C TRP A 117 11.79 7.82 -6.09
N THR A 118 11.46 6.74 -6.76
CA THR A 118 10.69 5.65 -6.16
C THR A 118 11.32 4.31 -6.49
N GLU A 119 11.23 3.38 -5.59
CA GLU A 119 11.60 2.00 -5.87
C GLU A 119 10.66 1.42 -6.94
N GLY A 120 11.25 0.79 -7.97
CA GLY A 120 10.51 0.02 -8.95
C GLY A 120 10.27 -1.38 -8.40
N GLN A 121 9.01 -1.74 -8.24
CA GLN A 121 8.62 -3.08 -7.81
C GLN A 121 7.87 -3.78 -8.95
N ASN A 122 8.00 -5.09 -9.03
CA ASN A 122 7.11 -5.88 -9.85
C ASN A 122 5.68 -5.82 -9.27
N CYS A 123 4.75 -6.46 -9.89
CA CYS A 123 3.31 -6.36 -9.61
C CYS A 123 2.60 -5.31 -10.47
N TRP A 124 3.03 -5.23 -11.73
CA TRP A 124 2.45 -4.28 -12.69
C TRP A 124 0.95 -4.47 -12.90
N MET A 125 0.42 -5.65 -12.57
CA MET A 125 -1.03 -5.90 -12.64
C MET A 125 -1.87 -4.90 -11.82
N VAL A 126 -1.29 -4.33 -10.75
CA VAL A 126 -1.99 -3.38 -9.86
C VAL A 126 -1.28 -2.05 -9.69
N THR A 127 0.02 -1.96 -9.99
CA THR A 127 0.83 -0.76 -9.73
C THR A 127 1.04 0.12 -10.97
N HIS A 128 0.84 -0.41 -12.18
CA HIS A 128 1.18 0.25 -13.45
C HIS A 128 0.56 1.64 -13.59
N LEU A 129 -0.70 1.82 -13.22
CA LEU A 129 -1.40 3.09 -13.35
C LEU A 129 -0.85 4.15 -12.38
N ASN A 130 -0.52 3.76 -11.15
CA ASN A 130 0.14 4.64 -10.19
C ASN A 130 1.51 5.11 -10.73
N TYR A 131 2.31 4.22 -11.34
CA TYR A 131 3.59 4.58 -11.97
C TYR A 131 3.39 5.48 -13.18
N TYR A 132 2.39 5.20 -14.02
CA TYR A 132 2.06 6.03 -15.19
C TYR A 132 1.73 7.47 -14.76
N VAL A 133 0.76 7.65 -13.86
CA VAL A 133 0.35 8.96 -13.38
C VAL A 133 1.50 9.67 -12.67
N ARG A 134 2.23 8.97 -11.81
CA ARG A 134 3.41 9.52 -11.12
C ARG A 134 4.45 10.03 -12.12
N SER A 135 4.79 9.26 -13.15
CA SER A 135 5.78 9.69 -14.15
C SER A 135 5.36 10.96 -14.87
N LYS A 136 4.07 11.11 -15.16
CA LYS A 136 3.52 12.34 -15.77
C LYS A 136 3.61 13.53 -14.82
N LEU A 137 3.29 13.32 -13.54
CA LEU A 137 3.35 14.35 -12.50
C LEU A 137 4.79 14.75 -12.15
N MET A 138 5.74 13.83 -12.21
CA MET A 138 7.17 14.14 -12.06
C MET A 138 7.66 15.11 -13.14
N TRP A 139 7.12 15.00 -14.35
CA TRP A 139 7.42 15.92 -15.45
C TRP A 139 6.60 17.22 -15.38
N HIS A 140 5.32 17.11 -15.06
CA HIS A 140 4.38 18.23 -14.96
C HIS A 140 3.50 18.10 -13.73
N ALA A 141 3.93 18.63 -12.60
CA ALA A 141 3.25 18.51 -11.30
C ALA A 141 1.81 19.05 -11.25
N LEU A 142 1.41 19.87 -12.24
CA LEU A 142 0.07 20.44 -12.36
C LEU A 142 -0.80 19.75 -13.41
N ALA A 143 -0.35 18.62 -13.98
CA ALA A 143 -1.17 17.86 -14.94
C ALA A 143 -2.51 17.45 -14.34
N ASP A 144 -3.54 17.46 -15.17
CA ASP A 144 -4.89 17.01 -14.80
C ASP A 144 -4.93 15.47 -14.79
N VAL A 145 -5.03 14.89 -13.62
CA VAL A 145 -5.06 13.43 -13.44
C VAL A 145 -6.31 12.80 -14.05
N ASN A 146 -7.46 13.48 -14.03
CA ASN A 146 -8.67 12.95 -14.70
C ASN A 146 -8.47 12.83 -16.20
N ALA A 147 -7.83 13.84 -16.80
CA ALA A 147 -7.52 13.81 -18.24
C ALA A 147 -6.50 12.69 -18.56
N LEU A 148 -5.45 12.53 -17.71
CA LEU A 148 -4.44 11.47 -17.89
C LEU A 148 -5.06 10.07 -17.80
N VAL A 149 -5.94 9.82 -16.84
CA VAL A 149 -6.59 8.51 -16.67
C VAL A 149 -7.57 8.23 -17.78
N ARG A 150 -8.32 9.25 -18.23
CA ARG A 150 -9.23 9.11 -19.38
C ARG A 150 -8.46 8.74 -20.65
N ASP A 151 -7.42 9.50 -20.98
CA ASP A 151 -6.54 9.22 -22.13
C ASP A 151 -5.94 7.81 -22.05
N TYR A 152 -5.42 7.44 -20.88
CA TYR A 152 -4.93 6.09 -20.63
C TYR A 152 -6.01 5.02 -20.90
N CYS A 153 -7.23 5.22 -20.38
CA CYS A 153 -8.30 4.25 -20.55
C CYS A 153 -8.73 4.15 -22.02
N GLU A 154 -8.84 5.28 -22.73
CA GLU A 154 -9.21 5.31 -24.14
C GLU A 154 -8.17 4.60 -25.01
N MET A 155 -6.90 4.88 -24.80
CA MET A 155 -5.81 4.29 -25.58
C MET A 155 -5.55 2.81 -25.24
N PHE A 156 -5.77 2.39 -24.00
CA PHE A 156 -5.39 1.05 -23.54
C PHE A 156 -6.55 0.04 -23.57
N TYR A 157 -7.78 0.51 -23.35
CA TYR A 157 -8.98 -0.35 -23.27
C TYR A 157 -10.02 -0.10 -24.39
N GLY A 158 -9.79 0.87 -25.26
CA GLY A 158 -10.65 1.15 -26.42
C GLY A 158 -12.12 1.30 -26.05
N ALA A 159 -13.00 0.49 -26.64
CA ALA A 159 -14.45 0.54 -26.38
C ALA A 159 -14.82 0.23 -24.91
N ALA A 160 -13.95 -0.42 -24.17
CA ALA A 160 -14.13 -0.69 -22.75
C ALA A 160 -13.62 0.43 -21.82
N ALA A 161 -13.08 1.54 -22.37
CA ALA A 161 -12.49 2.63 -21.62
C ALA A 161 -13.36 3.15 -20.47
N ARG A 162 -14.61 3.53 -20.80
CA ARG A 162 -15.50 4.13 -19.79
C ARG A 162 -15.81 3.22 -18.60
N PRO A 163 -16.25 1.96 -18.76
CA PRO A 163 -16.44 1.09 -17.60
C PRO A 163 -15.14 0.80 -16.83
N VAL A 164 -13.97 0.78 -17.49
CA VAL A 164 -12.69 0.62 -16.78
C VAL A 164 -12.34 1.88 -15.99
N GLU A 165 -12.55 3.07 -16.53
CA GLU A 165 -12.37 4.33 -15.82
C GLU A 165 -13.23 4.38 -14.54
N GLU A 166 -14.51 4.02 -14.62
CA GLU A 166 -15.42 3.93 -13.47
C GLU A 166 -14.98 2.86 -12.44
N TYR A 167 -14.41 1.75 -12.92
CA TYR A 167 -13.83 0.71 -12.08
C TYR A 167 -12.64 1.25 -11.27
N ILE A 168 -11.73 1.98 -11.92
CA ILE A 168 -10.55 2.59 -11.29
C ILE A 168 -10.97 3.62 -10.23
N TRP A 169 -11.89 4.54 -10.60
CA TRP A 169 -12.36 5.57 -9.65
C TRP A 169 -13.12 4.97 -8.47
N THR A 170 -13.82 3.85 -8.66
CA THR A 170 -14.49 3.15 -7.55
C THR A 170 -13.47 2.57 -6.57
N GLN A 171 -12.35 2.02 -7.05
CA GLN A 171 -11.28 1.54 -6.20
C GLN A 171 -10.57 2.67 -5.46
N GLU A 172 -10.24 3.75 -6.17
CA GLU A 172 -9.56 4.90 -5.54
C GLU A 172 -10.42 5.52 -4.44
N LEU A 173 -11.71 5.69 -4.70
CA LEU A 173 -12.65 6.23 -3.72
C LEU A 173 -12.70 5.35 -2.45
N ALA A 174 -12.80 4.03 -2.63
CA ALA A 174 -12.84 3.09 -1.52
C ALA A 174 -11.56 3.12 -0.66
N VAL A 175 -10.40 3.27 -1.30
CA VAL A 175 -9.12 3.43 -0.60
C VAL A 175 -9.03 4.79 0.10
N GLY A 176 -9.39 5.86 -0.59
CA GLY A 176 -9.29 7.23 -0.08
C GLY A 176 -10.26 7.56 1.07
N GLU A 177 -11.43 6.92 1.09
CA GLU A 177 -12.41 7.05 2.19
C GLU A 177 -12.12 6.12 3.38
N SER A 178 -11.13 5.23 3.24
CA SER A 178 -10.74 4.32 4.32
C SER A 178 -10.12 5.08 5.49
N THR A 179 -10.41 4.62 6.70
CA THR A 179 -9.70 5.08 7.92
C THR A 179 -8.43 4.29 8.19
N ILE A 180 -8.09 3.34 7.32
CA ILE A 180 -6.90 2.52 7.43
C ILE A 180 -5.67 3.32 7.02
N HIS A 181 -4.63 3.27 7.84
CA HIS A 181 -3.33 3.83 7.53
C HIS A 181 -2.40 2.70 7.09
N GLU A 182 -2.24 2.58 5.76
CA GLU A 182 -1.32 1.60 5.20
C GLU A 182 0.12 2.06 5.40
N THR A 183 0.97 1.15 5.91
CA THR A 183 2.41 1.35 6.04
C THR A 183 3.15 0.08 5.65
N PHE A 184 4.43 0.25 5.33
CA PHE A 184 5.29 -0.89 4.99
C PHE A 184 5.30 -1.96 6.12
N GLY A 185 5.06 -3.23 5.73
CA GLY A 185 5.13 -4.37 6.64
C GLY A 185 3.89 -4.60 7.51
N ARG A 186 2.79 -3.89 7.28
CA ARG A 186 1.50 -4.17 7.92
C ARG A 186 0.56 -4.87 6.96
N LEU A 187 -0.19 -5.82 7.47
CA LEU A 187 -1.30 -6.43 6.74
C LEU A 187 -2.45 -5.42 6.65
N THR A 188 -2.89 -5.13 5.45
CA THR A 188 -4.03 -4.24 5.22
C THR A 188 -5.31 -5.06 5.30
N PRO A 189 -6.30 -4.67 6.13
CA PRO A 189 -7.58 -5.36 6.22
C PRO A 189 -8.46 -5.03 5.00
N TRP A 190 -8.14 -5.61 3.86
CA TRP A 190 -8.75 -5.30 2.56
C TRP A 190 -10.27 -5.45 2.54
N ARG A 191 -10.83 -6.36 3.35
CA ARG A 191 -12.29 -6.52 3.46
C ARG A 191 -13.02 -5.30 4.02
N THR A 192 -12.32 -4.43 4.74
CA THR A 192 -12.90 -3.17 5.24
C THR A 192 -12.89 -2.07 4.18
N ILE A 193 -12.02 -2.18 3.19
CA ILE A 193 -11.92 -1.28 2.04
C ILE A 193 -12.81 -1.78 0.91
N TYR A 194 -12.57 -3.00 0.45
CA TYR A 194 -13.37 -3.66 -0.58
C TYR A 194 -14.61 -4.33 0.03
N THR A 195 -15.52 -3.50 0.54
CA THR A 195 -16.79 -3.97 1.13
C THR A 195 -17.67 -4.66 0.08
N PRO A 196 -18.67 -5.46 0.49
CA PRO A 196 -19.63 -6.07 -0.45
C PRO A 196 -20.28 -5.04 -1.39
N THR A 197 -20.57 -3.84 -0.92
CA THR A 197 -21.14 -2.75 -1.74
C THR A 197 -20.14 -2.26 -2.79
N VAL A 198 -18.88 -2.07 -2.42
CA VAL A 198 -17.81 -1.69 -3.36
C VAL A 198 -17.63 -2.80 -4.39
N MET A 199 -17.53 -4.05 -3.96
CA MET A 199 -17.36 -5.19 -4.87
C MET A 199 -18.51 -5.33 -5.86
N ALA A 200 -19.76 -5.18 -5.45
CA ALA A 200 -20.90 -5.22 -6.36
C ALA A 200 -20.86 -4.12 -7.45
N ARG A 201 -20.29 -2.95 -7.13
CA ARG A 201 -20.04 -1.90 -8.15
C ARG A 201 -18.93 -2.31 -9.11
N LEU A 202 -17.82 -2.82 -8.57
CA LEU A 202 -16.68 -3.30 -9.36
C LEU A 202 -17.08 -4.45 -10.29
N ASP A 203 -17.86 -5.42 -9.80
CA ASP A 203 -18.40 -6.53 -10.60
C ASP A 203 -19.20 -6.02 -11.81
N ARG A 204 -20.07 -5.04 -11.56
CA ARG A 204 -20.91 -4.43 -12.62
C ARG A 204 -20.04 -3.74 -13.68
N TYR A 205 -19.04 -2.96 -13.28
CA TYR A 205 -18.16 -2.27 -14.21
C TYR A 205 -17.26 -3.25 -14.97
N MET A 206 -16.73 -4.28 -14.28
CA MET A 206 -15.94 -5.33 -14.93
C MET A 206 -16.76 -6.10 -15.96
N ALA A 207 -17.98 -6.53 -15.61
CA ALA A 207 -18.86 -7.18 -16.57
C ALA A 207 -19.20 -6.29 -17.79
N ALA A 208 -19.32 -4.98 -17.59
CA ALA A 208 -19.51 -4.03 -18.69
C ALA A 208 -18.25 -3.88 -19.55
N ALA A 209 -17.06 -3.86 -18.95
CA ALA A 209 -15.79 -3.81 -19.67
C ALA A 209 -15.59 -5.06 -20.54
N VAL A 210 -15.81 -6.25 -19.98
CA VAL A 210 -15.71 -7.53 -20.72
C VAL A 210 -16.68 -7.57 -21.91
N ARG A 211 -17.93 -7.14 -21.74
CA ARG A 211 -18.90 -7.09 -22.86
C ARG A 211 -18.52 -6.11 -23.97
N LYS A 212 -17.82 -5.02 -23.62
CA LYS A 212 -17.40 -4.00 -24.58
C LYS A 212 -16.02 -4.24 -25.19
N ALA A 213 -15.25 -5.17 -24.61
CA ALA A 213 -13.93 -5.51 -25.13
C ALA A 213 -14.03 -5.95 -26.58
N GLY A 214 -13.33 -5.26 -27.47
CA GLY A 214 -13.23 -5.58 -28.90
C GLY A 214 -12.43 -6.87 -29.14
N ASN A 215 -12.02 -7.07 -30.38
CA ASN A 215 -11.20 -8.21 -30.81
C ASN A 215 -9.72 -7.79 -31.03
N GLY A 216 -9.38 -6.55 -30.76
CA GLY A 216 -8.03 -6.01 -30.89
C GLY A 216 -7.15 -6.30 -29.67
N PRO A 217 -5.97 -5.62 -29.58
CA PRO A 217 -5.05 -5.77 -28.43
C PRO A 217 -5.70 -5.43 -27.08
N GLU A 218 -6.68 -4.51 -27.08
CA GLU A 218 -7.44 -4.10 -25.90
C GLU A 218 -8.17 -5.25 -25.20
N ARG A 219 -8.51 -6.32 -25.97
CA ARG A 219 -9.12 -7.51 -25.37
C ARG A 219 -8.21 -8.21 -24.36
N LEU A 220 -6.92 -8.31 -24.67
CA LEU A 220 -5.95 -8.88 -23.73
C LEU A 220 -5.83 -7.99 -22.49
N HIS A 221 -5.85 -6.67 -22.65
CA HIS A 221 -5.79 -5.74 -21.53
C HIS A 221 -7.00 -5.89 -20.59
N VAL A 222 -8.20 -6.00 -21.15
CA VAL A 222 -9.42 -6.25 -20.38
C VAL A 222 -9.37 -7.64 -19.72
N GLN A 223 -8.83 -8.66 -20.38
CA GLN A 223 -8.66 -10.00 -19.80
C GLN A 223 -7.71 -9.99 -18.60
N VAL A 224 -6.58 -9.28 -18.70
CA VAL A 224 -5.66 -9.09 -17.57
C VAL A 224 -6.38 -8.43 -16.39
N LEU A 225 -7.14 -7.36 -16.65
CA LEU A 225 -7.91 -6.67 -15.62
C LEU A 225 -9.02 -7.57 -15.01
N GLU A 226 -9.67 -8.41 -15.81
CA GLU A 226 -10.64 -9.41 -15.32
C GLU A 226 -9.97 -10.43 -14.39
N TRP A 227 -8.76 -10.89 -14.70
CA TRP A 227 -8.03 -11.80 -13.84
C TRP A 227 -7.57 -11.13 -12.53
N VAL A 228 -7.16 -9.87 -12.60
CA VAL A 228 -6.90 -9.07 -11.40
C VAL A 228 -8.16 -8.92 -10.55
N HIS A 229 -9.31 -8.68 -11.18
CA HIS A 229 -10.58 -8.60 -10.46
C HIS A 229 -10.95 -9.93 -9.77
N LYS A 230 -10.77 -11.07 -10.45
CA LYS A 230 -10.93 -12.41 -9.84
C LYS A 230 -9.94 -12.65 -8.70
N TYR A 231 -8.73 -12.14 -8.83
CA TYR A 231 -7.73 -12.20 -7.75
C TYR A 231 -8.21 -11.43 -6.50
N ILE A 232 -8.78 -10.23 -6.67
CA ILE A 232 -9.40 -9.47 -5.57
C ILE A 232 -10.50 -10.29 -4.89
N GLN A 233 -11.40 -10.88 -5.69
CA GLN A 233 -12.49 -11.71 -5.15
C GLN A 233 -11.96 -12.91 -4.36
N ALA A 234 -10.95 -13.60 -4.88
CA ALA A 234 -10.32 -14.73 -4.20
C ALA A 234 -9.60 -14.31 -2.92
N TYR A 235 -8.91 -13.15 -2.92
CA TYR A 235 -8.27 -12.60 -1.73
C TYR A 235 -9.28 -12.33 -0.61
N LEU A 236 -10.38 -11.64 -0.94
CA LEU A 236 -11.42 -11.33 0.04
C LEU A 236 -12.14 -12.58 0.55
N ALA A 237 -12.30 -13.60 -0.31
CA ALA A 237 -12.84 -14.90 0.10
C ALA A 237 -11.88 -15.63 1.05
N MET A 238 -10.56 -15.59 0.78
CA MET A 238 -9.52 -16.14 1.65
C MET A 238 -9.55 -15.48 3.03
N GLU A 239 -9.54 -14.13 3.08
CA GLU A 239 -9.62 -13.41 4.36
C GLU A 239 -10.92 -13.70 5.12
N LYS A 240 -12.04 -13.82 4.40
CA LYS A 240 -13.33 -14.17 5.01
C LYS A 240 -13.28 -15.57 5.64
N ALA A 241 -12.88 -16.56 4.86
CA ALA A 241 -12.80 -17.95 5.29
C ALA A 241 -11.85 -18.11 6.50
N ALA A 242 -10.66 -17.48 6.43
CA ALA A 242 -9.71 -17.48 7.53
C ALA A 242 -10.29 -16.85 8.80
N ALA A 243 -11.05 -15.79 8.67
CA ALA A 243 -11.72 -15.13 9.78
C ALA A 243 -12.84 -15.96 10.43
N GLU A 244 -13.44 -16.84 9.66
CA GLU A 244 -14.49 -17.77 10.10
C GLU A 244 -13.90 -19.14 10.53
N ALA A 245 -12.56 -19.25 10.55
CA ALA A 245 -11.80 -20.48 10.80
C ALA A 245 -12.14 -21.62 9.80
N ASP A 246 -12.63 -21.28 8.64
CA ASP A 246 -12.83 -22.20 7.52
C ASP A 246 -11.53 -22.26 6.69
N PHE A 247 -10.52 -22.92 7.27
CA PHE A 247 -9.18 -22.93 6.69
C PHE A 247 -9.11 -23.73 5.40
N ILE A 248 -10.00 -24.69 5.15
CA ILE A 248 -10.10 -25.42 3.90
C ILE A 248 -10.46 -24.45 2.75
N ASN A 249 -11.49 -23.65 2.93
CA ASN A 249 -11.87 -22.64 1.92
C ASN A 249 -10.86 -21.52 1.81
N ALA A 250 -10.13 -21.17 2.88
CA ALA A 250 -9.01 -20.24 2.81
C ALA A 250 -7.88 -20.78 1.92
N VAL A 251 -7.53 -22.08 2.04
CA VAL A 251 -6.55 -22.73 1.14
C VAL A 251 -7.03 -22.73 -0.30
N HIS A 252 -8.28 -23.13 -0.57
CA HIS A 252 -8.83 -23.13 -1.93
C HIS A 252 -8.78 -21.73 -2.58
N SER A 253 -9.07 -20.69 -1.82
CA SER A 253 -9.01 -19.30 -2.30
C SER A 253 -7.56 -18.86 -2.58
N ALA A 254 -6.60 -19.25 -1.74
CA ALA A 254 -5.18 -19.00 -1.97
C ALA A 254 -4.67 -19.77 -3.22
N ASP A 255 -5.09 -21.01 -3.43
CA ASP A 255 -4.75 -21.81 -4.63
C ASP A 255 -5.30 -21.14 -5.90
N GLU A 256 -6.52 -20.58 -5.86
CA GLU A 256 -7.07 -19.82 -7.00
C GLU A 256 -6.24 -18.56 -7.29
N MET A 257 -5.81 -17.84 -6.27
CA MET A 257 -4.93 -16.68 -6.43
C MET A 257 -3.59 -17.08 -7.05
N LEU A 258 -2.97 -18.18 -6.60
CA LEU A 258 -1.72 -18.70 -7.18
C LEU A 258 -1.92 -19.12 -8.64
N ARG A 259 -3.04 -19.74 -8.98
CA ARG A 259 -3.41 -20.08 -10.35
C ARG A 259 -3.51 -18.83 -11.23
N LEU A 260 -4.19 -17.80 -10.76
CA LEU A 260 -4.32 -16.52 -11.49
C LEU A 260 -2.97 -15.84 -11.68
N ARG A 261 -2.09 -15.84 -10.66
CA ARG A 261 -0.69 -15.37 -10.80
C ARG A 261 0.05 -16.14 -11.90
N SER A 262 -0.09 -17.47 -11.93
CA SER A 262 0.53 -18.28 -12.96
C SER A 262 0.06 -17.89 -14.37
N GLU A 263 -1.25 -17.69 -14.57
CA GLU A 263 -1.78 -17.27 -15.87
C GLU A 263 -1.29 -15.87 -16.26
N LEU A 264 -1.29 -14.90 -15.33
CA LEU A 264 -0.74 -13.57 -15.55
C LEU A 264 0.76 -13.62 -15.89
N GLY A 265 1.53 -14.45 -15.17
CA GLY A 265 2.96 -14.62 -15.39
C GLY A 265 3.31 -15.20 -16.75
N LYS A 266 2.43 -16.03 -17.36
CA LYS A 266 2.59 -16.52 -18.73
C LYS A 266 2.47 -15.39 -19.78
N ILE A 267 1.67 -14.36 -19.50
CA ILE A 267 1.57 -13.17 -20.35
C ILE A 267 2.84 -12.33 -20.19
N ASN A 268 3.17 -11.96 -18.96
CA ASN A 268 4.38 -11.22 -18.62
C ASN A 268 4.73 -11.42 -17.14
N PRO A 269 5.96 -11.90 -16.81
CA PRO A 269 6.38 -12.09 -15.43
C PRO A 269 6.33 -10.82 -14.56
N SER A 270 6.44 -9.65 -15.17
CA SER A 270 6.37 -8.36 -14.44
C SER A 270 4.96 -8.02 -13.94
N LEU A 271 3.92 -8.70 -14.43
CA LEU A 271 2.53 -8.46 -13.98
C LEU A 271 2.34 -8.92 -12.54
N ILE A 272 2.99 -9.99 -12.13
CA ILE A 272 2.79 -10.60 -10.82
C ILE A 272 3.76 -10.03 -9.78
N PRO A 273 3.38 -10.02 -8.48
CA PRO A 273 4.33 -9.69 -7.43
C PRO A 273 5.45 -10.74 -7.41
N VAL A 274 6.70 -10.27 -7.47
CA VAL A 274 7.84 -11.08 -7.11
C VAL A 274 7.98 -11.00 -5.60
N THR A 275 7.82 -12.13 -4.94
CA THR A 275 8.09 -12.24 -3.52
C THR A 275 9.61 -12.30 -3.33
N PRO A 276 10.27 -11.27 -2.80
CA PRO A 276 11.69 -11.35 -2.47
C PRO A 276 11.92 -12.49 -1.48
N GLU A 277 13.08 -13.13 -1.53
CA GLU A 277 13.41 -14.26 -0.64
C GLU A 277 13.24 -13.92 0.86
N TRP A 278 13.53 -12.67 1.24
CA TRP A 278 13.31 -12.18 2.60
C TRP A 278 11.83 -12.03 2.96
N ALA A 279 10.95 -11.72 1.99
CA ALA A 279 9.51 -11.59 2.21
C ALA A 279 8.79 -12.94 2.11
N SER A 280 9.39 -13.95 1.49
CA SER A 280 8.84 -15.31 1.47
C SER A 280 8.84 -15.98 2.84
N LYS A 281 9.59 -15.43 3.79
CA LYS A 281 9.66 -15.88 5.20
C LYS A 281 8.90 -14.97 6.15
N GLY A 282 8.20 -13.96 5.64
CA GLY A 282 7.49 -12.93 6.43
C GLY A 282 6.02 -12.82 6.10
N ASP A 283 5.31 -12.06 6.93
CA ASP A 283 3.89 -11.76 6.77
C ASP A 283 3.64 -11.08 5.42
N GLY A 284 2.76 -11.61 4.58
CA GLY A 284 2.36 -11.00 3.32
C GLY A 284 2.68 -11.78 2.04
N ALA A 285 3.39 -12.90 2.10
CA ALA A 285 3.56 -13.78 0.96
C ALA A 285 2.37 -14.72 0.80
N LEU A 286 1.75 -14.75 -0.37
CA LEU A 286 0.59 -15.60 -0.64
C LEU A 286 0.89 -17.08 -0.37
N GLU A 287 2.07 -17.53 -0.74
CA GLU A 287 2.55 -18.89 -0.50
C GLU A 287 2.64 -19.22 1.00
N TRP A 288 3.06 -18.24 1.81
CA TRP A 288 3.10 -18.36 3.26
C TRP A 288 1.69 -18.43 3.86
N HIS A 289 0.78 -17.58 3.42
CA HIS A 289 -0.63 -17.63 3.84
C HIS A 289 -1.27 -18.99 3.49
N ARG A 290 -1.07 -19.44 2.27
CA ARG A 290 -1.56 -20.74 1.80
C ARG A 290 -1.04 -21.86 2.70
N GLN A 291 0.27 -21.90 2.99
CA GLN A 291 0.87 -22.93 3.85
C GLN A 291 0.35 -22.85 5.29
N THR A 292 0.25 -21.63 5.82
CA THR A 292 -0.29 -21.41 7.17
C THR A 292 -1.72 -21.92 7.28
N TYR A 293 -2.56 -21.62 6.30
CA TYR A 293 -3.95 -22.12 6.30
C TYR A 293 -4.02 -23.63 6.08
N GLN A 294 -3.13 -24.21 5.30
CA GLN A 294 -3.05 -25.67 5.18
C GLN A 294 -2.72 -26.32 6.52
N ASP A 295 -1.72 -25.83 7.23
CA ASP A 295 -1.32 -26.34 8.54
C ASP A 295 -2.48 -26.21 9.57
N LEU A 296 -3.24 -25.12 9.49
CA LEU A 296 -4.41 -24.91 10.34
C LEU A 296 -5.56 -25.85 9.93
N ALA A 297 -5.82 -26.05 8.65
CA ALA A 297 -6.80 -27.00 8.15
C ALA A 297 -6.50 -28.42 8.64
N ASP A 298 -5.25 -28.86 8.50
CA ASP A 298 -4.82 -30.20 8.91
C ASP A 298 -4.97 -30.43 10.42
N ARG A 299 -4.79 -29.38 11.22
CA ARG A 299 -4.98 -29.41 12.68
C ARG A 299 -6.44 -29.34 13.12
N THR A 300 -7.34 -28.81 12.30
CA THR A 300 -8.73 -28.52 12.69
C THR A 300 -9.77 -29.41 12.01
N ASN A 301 -9.39 -30.15 10.95
CA ASN A 301 -10.30 -30.98 10.17
C ASN A 301 -10.57 -32.37 10.74
N GLY A 302 -10.04 -32.70 11.92
CA GLY A 302 -10.21 -33.99 12.59
C GLY A 302 -9.11 -35.02 12.30
N THR A 303 -8.18 -34.75 11.39
CA THR A 303 -7.06 -35.67 11.07
C THR A 303 -5.98 -35.63 12.15
N SER A 304 -5.54 -34.43 12.55
CA SER A 304 -4.55 -34.22 13.61
C SER A 304 -5.06 -33.42 14.79
N GLY A 305 -6.28 -32.96 14.73
CA GLY A 305 -6.95 -32.17 15.76
C GLY A 305 -8.36 -31.82 15.33
N ARG A 306 -9.05 -31.05 16.17
CA ARG A 306 -10.37 -30.53 15.84
C ARG A 306 -10.50 -29.10 16.36
N LEU A 307 -11.20 -28.25 15.63
CA LEU A 307 -11.56 -26.91 16.10
C LEU A 307 -12.52 -27.02 17.30
N VAL A 308 -12.12 -26.45 18.41
CA VAL A 308 -12.93 -26.46 19.64
C VAL A 308 -13.72 -25.15 19.76
N ALA A 309 -13.08 -24.04 19.48
CA ALA A 309 -13.70 -22.72 19.54
C ALA A 309 -12.91 -21.74 18.67
N VAL A 310 -13.59 -20.72 18.21
CA VAL A 310 -12.98 -19.53 17.59
C VAL A 310 -13.06 -18.39 18.59
N THR A 311 -11.91 -17.79 18.89
CA THR A 311 -11.89 -16.64 19.79
C THR A 311 -12.52 -15.43 19.12
N PRO A 312 -13.24 -14.58 19.86
CA PRO A 312 -13.82 -13.36 19.29
C PRO A 312 -12.72 -12.47 18.70
N ARG A 313 -13.05 -11.68 17.68
CA ARG A 313 -12.12 -10.72 17.09
C ARG A 313 -11.83 -9.56 18.02
N ARG A 314 -12.80 -9.16 18.83
CA ARG A 314 -12.66 -8.10 19.81
C ARG A 314 -12.37 -8.68 21.18
N TRP A 315 -11.32 -8.20 21.77
CA TRP A 315 -10.87 -8.61 23.09
C TRP A 315 -10.92 -7.42 24.02
N GLN A 316 -11.40 -7.68 25.23
CA GLN A 316 -11.19 -6.76 26.33
C GLN A 316 -9.90 -7.10 27.05
N PHE A 317 -9.07 -6.11 27.29
CA PHE A 317 -7.81 -6.31 28.01
C PHE A 317 -7.64 -5.27 29.11
N ARG A 318 -6.79 -5.59 30.06
CA ARG A 318 -6.33 -4.67 31.10
C ARG A 318 -4.85 -4.88 31.30
N LYS A 319 -4.08 -3.78 31.32
CA LYS A 319 -2.67 -3.83 31.66
C LYS A 319 -2.50 -4.22 33.11
N ASP A 320 -1.78 -5.29 33.38
CA ASP A 320 -1.46 -5.78 34.74
C ASP A 320 -0.06 -5.32 35.14
N LEU A 321 0.10 -4.01 35.31
CA LEU A 321 1.38 -3.38 35.66
C LEU A 321 1.88 -3.83 37.04
N ASP A 322 0.96 -4.09 37.98
CA ASP A 322 1.26 -4.47 39.34
C ASP A 322 1.26 -5.99 39.55
N LYS A 323 1.02 -6.77 38.47
CA LYS A 323 0.94 -8.24 38.51
C LYS A 323 -0.09 -8.80 39.51
N ILE A 324 -1.22 -8.14 39.63
CA ILE A 324 -2.29 -8.49 40.56
C ILE A 324 -3.52 -9.12 39.89
N GLY A 325 -3.54 -9.20 38.55
CA GLY A 325 -4.70 -9.65 37.78
C GLY A 325 -5.16 -11.04 38.14
N VAL A 326 -4.24 -11.99 38.35
CA VAL A 326 -4.56 -13.35 38.78
C VAL A 326 -5.16 -13.34 40.21
N PHE A 327 -4.57 -12.60 41.13
CA PHE A 327 -5.03 -12.49 42.51
C PHE A 327 -6.42 -11.84 42.57
N LYS A 328 -6.70 -10.87 41.72
CA LYS A 328 -8.00 -10.18 41.65
C LYS A 328 -9.02 -10.89 40.73
N GLY A 329 -8.71 -12.05 40.22
CA GLY A 329 -9.63 -12.84 39.40
C GLY A 329 -10.04 -12.22 38.07
N TRP A 330 -9.16 -11.40 37.44
CA TRP A 330 -9.44 -10.74 36.16
C TRP A 330 -9.66 -11.71 35.00
N TYR A 331 -9.29 -12.98 35.17
CA TYR A 331 -9.52 -14.03 34.17
C TYR A 331 -10.97 -14.54 34.18
N ALA A 332 -11.79 -14.15 35.19
CA ALA A 332 -13.17 -14.57 35.25
C ALA A 332 -14.03 -13.82 34.22
N PRO A 333 -15.02 -14.48 33.59
CA PRO A 333 -15.87 -13.88 32.56
C PRO A 333 -16.65 -12.63 33.04
N ASP A 334 -16.90 -12.53 34.33
CA ASP A 334 -17.65 -11.46 35.00
C ASP A 334 -16.75 -10.48 35.75
N ALA A 335 -15.45 -10.53 35.53
CA ALA A 335 -14.51 -9.64 36.21
C ALA A 335 -14.85 -8.17 35.93
N PRO A 336 -14.92 -7.31 36.97
CA PRO A 336 -15.36 -5.93 36.82
C PRO A 336 -14.32 -5.09 36.02
N GLY A 337 -14.87 -4.19 35.17
CA GLY A 337 -14.06 -3.22 34.42
C GLY A 337 -13.36 -2.15 35.28
N PRO A 338 -12.67 -1.16 34.68
CA PRO A 338 -12.65 -0.88 33.24
C PRO A 338 -11.76 -1.84 32.44
N TRP A 339 -12.19 -2.14 31.23
CA TRP A 339 -11.47 -2.93 30.25
C TRP A 339 -11.26 -2.08 28.98
N ASP A 340 -10.08 -2.16 28.39
CA ASP A 340 -9.81 -1.60 27.08
C ASP A 340 -10.19 -2.63 26.00
N GLU A 341 -10.67 -2.19 24.84
CA GLU A 341 -10.95 -3.05 23.70
C GLU A 341 -9.78 -3.08 22.74
N LEU A 342 -9.47 -4.28 22.24
CA LEU A 342 -8.53 -4.51 21.13
C LEU A 342 -9.34 -5.06 19.95
N ASP A 343 -9.20 -4.41 18.81
CA ASP A 343 -9.72 -4.86 17.51
C ASP A 343 -8.76 -5.84 16.82
#